data_ad6c4818f29bd4b77963b455c27a39cb
#
_entry.id   ad6c4818f29bd4b77963b455c27a39cb
#
_cell.length_a   1.000
_cell.length_b   1.000
_cell.length_c   1.000
_cell.angle_alpha   90.00
_cell.angle_beta   90.00
_cell.angle_gamma   90.00
#
_symmetry.space_group_name_H-M   'P 1'
#
loop_
_entity.id
_entity.type
_entity.pdbx_description
1 polymer ?
#
loop_
_entity_poly.entity_id
_entity_poly.type
_entity_poly.pdbx_seq_one_letter_code
_entity_poly.pdbx_strand_id
1 'polypeptide(L)'
;MGANAVRNERERKTTAVLAQAKQALIGRAAIDASLPGSLPCPDMITQIAGNVPDDGIADLFAGNNCPSYIGRLPWRTLGLADLRDADGERLWYALSPTVRDYASQVVINDATTGAISVTGPTAMNNVVAVVFAPGAALGNQVRDTPSNRSHVANYLEGANATGVTAFVSHAPDATFNDRLVAITVADMMAFVEKRVATEVTLRFNQYFSGASMLPNPAAVS
;
A
#
# COMPACT_ATOMS: atom_id res chain seq x y z
N MET A 1 33.93 8.94 8.54
CA MET A 1 32.71 9.54 7.94
C MET A 1 32.07 10.42 8.98
N GLY A 2 31.66 11.65 8.64
CA GLY A 2 31.00 12.55 9.61
C GLY A 2 29.57 12.09 9.91
N ALA A 3 29.07 12.39 11.11
CA ALA A 3 27.71 12.01 11.57
C ALA A 3 26.61 12.44 10.57
N ASN A 4 26.77 13.58 9.91
CA ASN A 4 25.84 14.05 8.87
C ASN A 4 25.82 13.16 7.62
N ALA A 5 26.96 12.61 7.20
CA ALA A 5 27.02 11.72 6.05
C ALA A 5 26.30 10.40 6.32
N VAL A 6 26.46 9.84 7.53
CA VAL A 6 25.74 8.62 7.95
C VAL A 6 24.23 8.87 8.01
N ARG A 7 23.80 10.01 8.57
CA ARG A 7 22.39 10.36 8.63
C ARG A 7 21.79 10.51 7.23
N ASN A 8 22.46 11.21 6.34
CA ASN A 8 21.98 11.39 4.97
C ASN A 8 21.87 10.06 4.21
N GLU A 9 22.80 9.13 4.42
CA GLU A 9 22.73 7.81 3.79
C GLU A 9 21.55 6.99 4.32
N ARG A 10 21.27 7.04 5.62
CA ARG A 10 20.08 6.40 6.23
C ARG A 10 18.78 6.98 5.68
N GLU A 11 18.68 8.29 5.57
CA GLU A 11 17.55 8.98 4.96
C GLU A 11 17.33 8.56 3.51
N ARG A 12 18.40 8.50 2.72
CA ARG A 12 18.33 8.06 1.32
C ARG A 12 17.86 6.62 1.19
N LYS A 13 18.38 5.70 2.02
CA LYS A 13 17.96 4.30 2.04
C LYS A 13 16.46 4.19 2.37
N THR A 14 15.99 4.84 3.44
CA THR A 14 14.58 4.80 3.83
C THR A 14 13.68 5.38 2.74
N THR A 15 14.05 6.52 2.15
CA THR A 15 13.31 7.12 1.05
C THR A 15 13.24 6.19 -0.17
N ALA A 16 14.34 5.53 -0.51
CA ALA A 16 14.38 4.60 -1.64
C ALA A 16 13.48 3.39 -1.46
N VAL A 17 13.47 2.77 -0.28
CA VAL A 17 12.59 1.61 -0.02
C VAL A 17 11.11 2.00 0.05
N LEU A 18 10.77 3.17 0.59
CA LEU A 18 9.41 3.70 0.54
C LEU A 18 8.95 3.95 -0.90
N ALA A 19 9.80 4.56 -1.73
CA ALA A 19 9.50 4.77 -3.15
C ALA A 19 9.33 3.45 -3.90
N GLN A 20 10.18 2.45 -3.63
CA GLN A 20 10.07 1.12 -4.22
C GLN A 20 8.75 0.44 -3.84
N ALA A 21 8.34 0.50 -2.57
CA ALA A 21 7.08 -0.04 -2.10
C ALA A 21 5.88 0.65 -2.77
N LYS A 22 5.89 2.00 -2.86
CA LYS A 22 4.88 2.77 -3.58
C LYS A 22 4.74 2.32 -5.04
N GLN A 23 5.86 2.21 -5.75
CA GLN A 23 5.85 1.80 -7.16
C GLN A 23 5.33 0.37 -7.35
N ALA A 24 5.68 -0.55 -6.45
CA ALA A 24 5.20 -1.92 -6.51
C ALA A 24 3.68 -2.02 -6.27
N LEU A 25 3.14 -1.25 -5.31
CA LEU A 25 1.70 -1.17 -5.06
C LEU A 25 0.96 -0.61 -6.29
N ILE A 26 1.43 0.48 -6.88
CA ILE A 26 0.86 1.05 -8.11
C ILE A 26 0.97 0.05 -9.26
N GLY A 27 2.11 -0.60 -9.42
CA GLY A 27 2.31 -1.64 -10.43
C GLY A 27 1.34 -2.81 -10.25
N ARG A 28 1.14 -3.28 -9.01
CA ARG A 28 0.18 -4.35 -8.70
C ARG A 28 -1.25 -3.94 -9.06
N ALA A 29 -1.67 -2.73 -8.67
CA ALA A 29 -2.98 -2.20 -9.03
C ALA A 29 -3.19 -2.13 -10.55
N ALA A 30 -2.18 -1.73 -11.29
CA ALA A 30 -2.26 -1.63 -12.75
C ALA A 30 -2.35 -2.99 -13.44
N ILE A 31 -1.74 -4.06 -12.92
CA ILE A 31 -1.70 -5.37 -13.57
C ILE A 31 -2.80 -6.33 -13.09
N ASP A 32 -3.60 -5.95 -12.09
CA ASP A 32 -4.71 -6.81 -11.67
C ASP A 32 -5.67 -7.07 -12.83
N ALA A 33 -5.90 -8.35 -13.13
CA ALA A 33 -6.70 -8.75 -14.26
C ALA A 33 -8.20 -8.74 -13.95
N SER A 34 -8.56 -8.91 -12.69
CA SER A 34 -9.96 -9.05 -12.24
C SER A 34 -10.54 -7.73 -11.78
N LEU A 35 -9.75 -6.91 -11.10
CA LEU A 35 -10.16 -5.62 -10.55
C LEU A 35 -9.02 -4.60 -10.68
N PRO A 36 -8.80 -4.04 -11.89
CA PRO A 36 -7.78 -3.01 -12.09
C PRO A 36 -7.98 -1.85 -11.12
N GLY A 37 -6.90 -1.43 -10.45
CA GLY A 37 -6.95 -0.41 -9.41
C GLY A 37 -7.04 -0.97 -7.99
N SER A 38 -7.20 -2.28 -7.81
CA SER A 38 -7.23 -2.87 -6.48
C SER A 38 -5.84 -3.04 -5.87
N LEU A 39 -5.81 -3.01 -4.54
CA LEU A 39 -4.60 -3.20 -3.74
C LEU A 39 -4.77 -4.36 -2.76
N PRO A 40 -3.71 -5.15 -2.51
CA PRO A 40 -3.76 -6.31 -1.62
C PRO A 40 -3.98 -5.91 -0.17
N CYS A 41 -4.59 -6.80 0.62
CA CYS A 41 -4.67 -6.64 2.06
C CYS A 41 -3.26 -6.60 2.68
N PRO A 42 -3.09 -5.95 3.85
CA PRO A 42 -1.87 -6.06 4.64
C PRO A 42 -1.56 -7.51 5.02
N ASP A 43 -0.27 -7.83 5.17
CA ASP A 43 0.22 -9.04 5.80
C ASP A 43 0.08 -8.89 7.32
N MET A 44 -0.63 -9.82 7.95
CA MET A 44 -0.92 -9.80 9.37
C MET A 44 0.26 -10.34 10.18
N ILE A 45 0.49 -9.75 11.32
CA ILE A 45 1.53 -10.19 12.26
C ILE A 45 0.98 -11.20 13.26
N THR A 46 -0.33 -11.20 13.45
CA THR A 46 -1.01 -12.13 14.36
C THR A 46 -1.57 -13.31 13.60
N GLN A 47 -1.50 -14.49 14.23
CA GLN A 47 -2.10 -15.70 13.66
C GLN A 47 -3.61 -15.53 13.55
N ILE A 48 -4.11 -15.69 12.35
CA ILE A 48 -5.54 -15.87 12.05
C ILE A 48 -5.73 -17.19 11.31
N ALA A 49 -6.93 -17.74 11.34
CA ALA A 49 -7.19 -19.03 10.72
C ALA A 49 -6.85 -18.99 9.22
N GLY A 50 -5.95 -19.84 8.80
CA GLY A 50 -5.58 -20.02 7.39
C GLY A 50 -4.42 -19.15 6.90
N ASN A 51 -3.81 -18.28 7.75
CA ASN A 51 -2.62 -17.52 7.37
C ASN A 51 -1.35 -17.95 8.11
N VAL A 52 -0.21 -17.55 7.56
CA VAL A 52 1.09 -17.62 8.23
C VAL A 52 1.50 -16.19 8.57
N PRO A 53 1.63 -15.84 9.86
CA PRO A 53 1.90 -14.46 10.26
C PRO A 53 3.23 -13.94 9.73
N ASP A 54 3.26 -12.68 9.29
CA ASP A 54 4.48 -11.93 8.96
C ASP A 54 5.34 -12.63 7.87
N ASP A 55 4.68 -13.33 6.92
CA ASP A 55 5.36 -14.09 5.87
C ASP A 55 5.50 -13.33 4.55
N GLY A 56 4.96 -12.12 4.47
CA GLY A 56 5.00 -11.26 3.29
C GLY A 56 3.89 -11.52 2.28
N ILE A 57 2.90 -12.35 2.61
CA ILE A 57 1.74 -12.63 1.77
C ILE A 57 0.54 -11.84 2.28
N ALA A 58 -0.23 -11.28 1.35
CA ALA A 58 -1.46 -10.57 1.70
C ALA A 58 -2.50 -11.51 2.29
N ASP A 59 -3.08 -11.14 3.42
CA ASP A 59 -4.06 -11.95 4.14
C ASP A 59 -5.50 -11.56 3.79
N LEU A 60 -6.29 -12.57 3.44
CA LEU A 60 -7.73 -12.42 3.22
C LEU A 60 -8.51 -13.17 4.29
N PHE A 61 -9.61 -12.56 4.77
CA PHE A 61 -10.53 -13.23 5.67
C PHE A 61 -11.56 -14.07 4.90
N ALA A 62 -12.11 -15.08 5.54
CA ALA A 62 -13.31 -15.73 5.02
C ALA A 62 -14.43 -14.69 4.86
N GLY A 63 -14.95 -14.49 3.64
CA GLY A 63 -15.91 -13.44 3.33
C GLY A 63 -15.32 -12.19 2.68
N ASN A 64 -14.05 -12.26 2.28
CA ASN A 64 -13.41 -11.30 1.38
C ASN A 64 -13.17 -9.88 1.96
N ASN A 65 -12.96 -9.80 3.24
CA ASN A 65 -12.50 -8.61 3.93
C ASN A 65 -11.04 -8.78 4.36
N CYS A 66 -10.29 -7.70 4.39
CA CYS A 66 -8.99 -7.70 5.07
C CYS A 66 -9.22 -7.94 6.58
N PRO A 67 -8.43 -8.79 7.22
CA PRO A 67 -8.49 -8.99 8.67
C PRO A 67 -8.21 -7.70 9.45
N SER A 68 -7.32 -6.88 8.88
CA SER A 68 -7.05 -5.51 9.30
C SER A 68 -6.70 -4.68 8.06
N TYR A 69 -6.95 -3.39 8.14
CA TYR A 69 -6.51 -2.43 7.12
C TYR A 69 -5.18 -1.77 7.45
N ILE A 70 -4.52 -2.21 8.52
CA ILE A 70 -3.13 -1.87 8.84
C ILE A 70 -2.38 -3.14 9.25
N GLY A 71 -1.18 -3.35 8.72
CA GLY A 71 -0.32 -4.49 8.95
C GLY A 71 1.04 -4.30 8.30
N ARG A 72 1.75 -5.38 8.03
CA ARG A 72 3.00 -5.31 7.27
C ARG A 72 2.74 -5.17 5.78
N LEU A 73 3.72 -4.61 5.08
CA LEU A 73 3.70 -4.59 3.62
C LEU A 73 3.76 -6.04 3.10
N PRO A 74 2.79 -6.48 2.25
CA PRO A 74 2.78 -7.85 1.72
C PRO A 74 3.80 -7.99 0.57
N TRP A 75 5.08 -7.93 0.90
CA TRP A 75 6.17 -7.82 -0.04
C TRP A 75 6.27 -8.99 -1.03
N ARG A 76 5.95 -10.23 -0.61
CA ARG A 76 5.91 -11.39 -1.53
C ARG A 76 4.76 -11.28 -2.53
N THR A 77 3.57 -10.88 -2.08
CA THR A 77 2.42 -10.62 -2.97
C THR A 77 2.75 -9.56 -4.01
N LEU A 78 3.59 -8.59 -3.65
CA LEU A 78 4.05 -7.54 -4.54
C LEU A 78 5.26 -7.94 -5.41
N GLY A 79 5.77 -9.16 -5.27
CA GLY A 79 6.97 -9.62 -6.01
C GLY A 79 8.26 -8.92 -5.59
N LEU A 80 8.31 -8.42 -4.37
CA LEU A 80 9.48 -7.73 -3.82
C LEU A 80 10.33 -8.64 -2.94
N ALA A 81 11.57 -8.24 -2.69
CA ALA A 81 12.34 -8.73 -1.55
C ALA A 81 11.77 -8.16 -0.24
N ASP A 82 12.16 -8.73 0.91
CA ASP A 82 11.83 -8.21 2.24
C ASP A 82 12.44 -6.81 2.45
N LEU A 83 11.66 -5.78 2.09
CA LEU A 83 12.10 -4.39 2.18
C LEU A 83 12.22 -3.95 3.64
N ARG A 84 13.36 -3.34 3.94
CA ARG A 84 13.65 -2.81 5.27
C ARG A 84 14.21 -1.41 5.20
N ASP A 85 13.79 -0.57 6.13
CA ASP A 85 14.28 0.78 6.27
C ASP A 85 15.78 0.83 6.67
N ALA A 86 16.28 2.00 7.00
CA ALA A 86 17.68 2.18 7.39
C ALA A 86 18.00 1.57 8.76
N ASP A 87 17.00 1.32 9.59
CA ASP A 87 17.10 0.70 10.91
C ASP A 87 16.92 -0.82 10.87
N GLY A 88 16.66 -1.37 9.68
CA GLY A 88 16.45 -2.80 9.48
C GLY A 88 15.02 -3.26 9.75
N GLU A 89 14.10 -2.34 9.98
CA GLU A 89 12.71 -2.64 10.27
C GLU A 89 11.90 -2.85 8.99
N ARG A 90 10.97 -3.81 9.03
CA ARG A 90 10.01 -4.05 7.95
C ARG A 90 9.02 -2.90 7.83
N LEU A 91 8.63 -2.60 6.60
CA LEU A 91 7.65 -1.57 6.31
C LEU A 91 6.25 -1.96 6.81
N TRP A 92 5.52 -0.98 7.30
CA TRP A 92 4.10 -1.08 7.61
C TRP A 92 3.27 -0.54 6.44
N TYR A 93 2.03 -0.96 6.37
CA TYR A 93 1.14 -0.63 5.28
C TYR A 93 -0.28 -0.45 5.78
N ALA A 94 -0.90 0.67 5.41
CA ALA A 94 -2.31 0.93 5.66
C ALA A 94 -3.04 1.03 4.32
N LEU A 95 -4.20 0.40 4.23
CA LEU A 95 -5.03 0.28 3.03
C LEU A 95 -6.40 0.94 3.25
N SER A 96 -6.85 1.72 2.27
CA SER A 96 -8.24 2.16 2.21
C SER A 96 -9.16 1.00 1.82
N PRO A 97 -10.25 0.77 2.54
CA PRO A 97 -11.22 -0.27 2.19
C PRO A 97 -11.82 -0.13 0.78
N THR A 98 -11.82 1.08 0.24
CA THR A 98 -12.43 1.41 -1.05
C THR A 98 -11.70 0.84 -2.26
N VAL A 99 -10.44 0.44 -2.09
CA VAL A 99 -9.60 -0.10 -3.16
C VAL A 99 -9.01 -1.47 -2.84
N ARG A 100 -9.55 -2.18 -1.86
CA ARG A 100 -9.04 -3.52 -1.52
C ARG A 100 -9.22 -4.48 -2.69
N ASP A 101 -8.24 -5.36 -2.86
CA ASP A 101 -8.30 -6.47 -3.81
C ASP A 101 -9.33 -7.50 -3.34
N TYR A 102 -10.52 -7.37 -3.91
CA TYR A 102 -11.61 -8.29 -3.69
C TYR A 102 -12.58 -8.25 -4.86
N ALA A 103 -13.16 -9.40 -5.17
CA ALA A 103 -14.23 -9.57 -6.17
C ALA A 103 -15.53 -8.83 -5.77
N SER A 104 -15.41 -7.58 -5.38
CA SER A 104 -16.52 -6.67 -5.20
C SER A 104 -16.97 -6.20 -6.58
N GLN A 105 -18.26 -6.01 -6.73
CA GLN A 105 -18.85 -5.51 -7.98
C GLN A 105 -18.60 -4.00 -8.19
N VAL A 106 -17.79 -3.39 -7.35
CA VAL A 106 -17.49 -1.95 -7.42
C VAL A 106 -16.30 -1.74 -8.32
N VAL A 107 -16.52 -1.08 -9.44
CA VAL A 107 -15.47 -0.66 -10.36
C VAL A 107 -14.63 0.43 -9.70
N ILE A 108 -13.32 0.27 -9.68
CA ILE A 108 -12.38 1.30 -9.25
C ILE A 108 -12.06 2.18 -10.46
N ASN A 109 -12.25 3.49 -10.31
CA ASN A 109 -12.04 4.49 -11.35
C ASN A 109 -11.55 5.82 -10.74
N ASP A 110 -11.40 6.86 -11.54
CA ASP A 110 -10.96 8.20 -11.12
C ASP A 110 -11.90 8.89 -10.12
N ALA A 111 -13.19 8.51 -10.11
CA ALA A 111 -14.16 9.00 -9.13
C ALA A 111 -14.11 8.24 -7.78
N THR A 112 -13.36 7.15 -7.69
CA THR A 112 -13.18 6.43 -6.44
C THR A 112 -12.45 7.31 -5.44
N THR A 113 -12.94 7.38 -4.21
CA THR A 113 -12.32 8.16 -3.14
C THR A 113 -11.59 7.27 -2.15
N GLY A 114 -10.36 7.63 -1.80
CA GLY A 114 -9.64 7.00 -0.69
C GLY A 114 -10.22 7.44 0.66
N ALA A 115 -10.33 6.51 1.60
CA ALA A 115 -10.84 6.77 2.94
C ALA A 115 -9.76 7.29 3.91
N ILE A 116 -8.50 7.34 3.46
CA ILE A 116 -7.37 7.75 4.31
C ILE A 116 -7.07 9.23 4.10
N SER A 117 -6.70 9.90 5.21
CA SER A 117 -6.14 11.25 5.21
C SER A 117 -4.77 11.26 5.88
N VAL A 118 -3.88 12.10 5.39
CA VAL A 118 -2.58 12.38 6.02
C VAL A 118 -2.54 13.86 6.35
N THR A 119 -2.19 14.20 7.59
CA THR A 119 -2.01 15.57 8.06
C THR A 119 -0.52 15.91 8.22
N GLY A 120 -0.20 17.18 8.45
CA GLY A 120 1.18 17.64 8.61
C GLY A 120 1.74 18.31 7.35
N PRO A 121 3.08 18.44 7.22
CA PRO A 121 3.72 19.15 6.11
C PRO A 121 3.38 18.58 4.71
N THR A 122 3.07 17.31 4.62
CA THR A 122 2.63 16.63 3.39
C THR A 122 1.17 16.22 3.49
N ALA A 123 0.29 17.15 3.86
CA ALA A 123 -1.14 16.88 4.02
C ALA A 123 -1.77 16.41 2.71
N MET A 124 -2.52 15.31 2.77
CA MET A 124 -3.22 14.70 1.62
C MET A 124 -4.56 14.12 2.06
N ASN A 125 -5.54 14.23 1.19
CA ASN A 125 -6.85 13.57 1.31
C ASN A 125 -7.03 12.58 0.16
N ASN A 126 -8.08 11.77 0.21
CA ASN A 126 -8.38 10.76 -0.80
C ASN A 126 -7.19 9.78 -1.02
N VAL A 127 -6.49 9.47 0.07
CA VAL A 127 -5.36 8.54 0.05
C VAL A 127 -5.92 7.12 0.07
N VAL A 128 -5.43 6.29 -0.84
CA VAL A 128 -5.83 4.88 -0.97
C VAL A 128 -4.92 3.94 -0.20
N ALA A 129 -3.67 4.33 0.01
CA ALA A 129 -2.72 3.56 0.79
C ALA A 129 -1.62 4.44 1.39
N VAL A 130 -1.09 4.01 2.52
CA VAL A 130 0.11 4.62 3.14
C VAL A 130 1.10 3.52 3.46
N VAL A 131 2.36 3.74 3.12
CA VAL A 131 3.47 2.88 3.53
C VAL A 131 4.33 3.63 4.53
N PHE A 132 4.64 2.97 5.65
CA PHE A 132 5.44 3.55 6.73
C PHE A 132 6.77 2.82 6.87
N ALA A 133 7.82 3.57 7.13
CA ALA A 133 9.11 3.11 7.63
C ALA A 133 9.21 3.55 9.08
N PRO A 134 9.16 2.59 10.03
CA PRO A 134 9.01 2.92 11.45
C PRO A 134 10.28 3.48 12.09
N GLY A 135 11.43 3.27 11.47
CA GLY A 135 12.70 3.68 12.08
C GLY A 135 13.08 2.87 13.33
N ALA A 136 14.06 3.38 14.08
CA ALA A 136 14.50 2.79 15.34
C ALA A 136 13.41 2.89 16.41
N ALA A 137 13.38 1.93 17.33
CA ALA A 137 12.46 1.98 18.47
C ALA A 137 12.70 3.24 19.32
N LEU A 138 11.63 3.95 19.63
CA LEU A 138 11.64 5.16 20.47
C LEU A 138 10.93 4.93 21.80
N GLY A 139 11.40 5.61 22.85
CA GLY A 139 10.74 5.62 24.15
C GLY A 139 10.51 4.24 24.73
N ASN A 140 9.24 3.89 24.91
CA ASN A 140 8.80 2.62 25.50
C ASN A 140 8.48 1.53 24.46
N GLN A 141 8.82 1.74 23.19
CA GLN A 141 8.61 0.73 22.15
C GLN A 141 9.51 -0.48 22.39
N VAL A 142 8.91 -1.68 22.44
CA VAL A 142 9.60 -2.95 22.70
C VAL A 142 9.30 -3.91 21.56
N ARG A 143 10.36 -4.46 20.93
CA ARG A 143 10.26 -5.34 19.74
C ARG A 143 10.96 -6.69 19.94
N ASP A 144 11.12 -7.13 21.18
CA ASP A 144 11.93 -8.29 21.58
C ASP A 144 11.21 -9.63 21.45
N THR A 145 9.90 -9.67 21.70
CA THR A 145 9.10 -10.89 21.65
C THR A 145 8.14 -10.92 20.47
N PRO A 146 7.66 -12.10 20.03
CA PRO A 146 6.62 -12.19 18.98
C PRO A 146 5.36 -11.39 19.33
N SER A 147 4.93 -11.39 20.61
CA SER A 147 3.80 -10.60 21.06
C SER A 147 4.06 -9.10 20.89
N ASN A 148 5.22 -8.60 21.32
CA ASN A 148 5.58 -7.19 21.20
C ASN A 148 5.69 -6.76 19.72
N ARG A 149 6.18 -7.65 18.84
CA ARG A 149 6.29 -7.39 17.41
C ARG A 149 4.95 -7.32 16.69
N SER A 150 3.87 -7.84 17.29
CA SER A 150 2.52 -7.78 16.69
C SER A 150 1.80 -6.45 16.95
N HIS A 151 2.31 -5.59 17.81
CA HIS A 151 1.68 -4.33 18.17
C HIS A 151 2.19 -3.16 17.32
N VAL A 152 1.28 -2.50 16.59
CA VAL A 152 1.59 -1.30 15.79
C VAL A 152 2.29 -0.22 16.62
N ALA A 153 1.83 -0.01 17.86
CA ALA A 153 2.38 1.01 18.77
C ALA A 153 3.85 0.77 19.19
N ASN A 154 4.39 -0.43 18.96
CA ASN A 154 5.82 -0.69 19.15
C ASN A 154 6.66 -0.27 17.93
N TYR A 155 6.02 0.24 16.88
CA TYR A 155 6.68 0.62 15.64
C TYR A 155 6.35 2.02 15.19
N LEU A 156 5.09 2.44 15.31
CA LEU A 156 4.62 3.72 14.83
C LEU A 156 4.27 4.64 16.01
N GLU A 157 4.31 5.94 15.78
CA GLU A 157 4.11 6.95 16.81
C GLU A 157 2.80 7.73 16.61
N GLY A 158 2.26 8.23 17.70
CA GLY A 158 1.11 9.15 17.74
C GLY A 158 -0.10 8.61 16.95
N ALA A 159 -0.62 9.41 16.04
CA ALA A 159 -1.77 9.03 15.22
C ALA A 159 -1.46 7.85 14.28
N ASN A 160 -0.19 7.64 13.90
CA ASN A 160 0.19 6.50 13.06
C ASN A 160 0.07 5.17 13.80
N ALA A 161 0.27 5.18 15.11
CA ALA A 161 0.15 3.99 15.97
C ALA A 161 -1.31 3.60 16.26
N THR A 162 -2.23 4.55 16.27
CA THR A 162 -3.63 4.36 16.71
C THR A 162 -4.65 4.62 15.61
N GLY A 163 -4.22 5.29 14.52
CA GLY A 163 -5.08 5.64 13.40
C GLY A 163 -5.45 4.42 12.55
N VAL A 164 -6.66 4.45 11.99
CA VAL A 164 -7.12 3.47 10.99
C VAL A 164 -7.21 4.14 9.62
N THR A 165 -7.62 5.42 9.59
CA THR A 165 -7.81 6.20 8.36
C THR A 165 -7.23 7.61 8.45
N ALA A 166 -6.67 8.01 9.60
CA ALA A 166 -6.05 9.32 9.79
C ALA A 166 -4.62 9.14 10.28
N PHE A 167 -3.67 9.62 9.51
CA PHE A 167 -2.24 9.52 9.79
C PHE A 167 -1.58 10.88 9.78
N VAL A 168 -0.35 10.96 10.29
CA VAL A 168 0.42 12.21 10.38
C VAL A 168 1.78 12.04 9.70
N SER A 169 2.13 13.02 8.87
CA SER A 169 3.51 13.23 8.41
C SER A 169 4.17 14.26 9.31
N HIS A 170 5.32 13.95 9.87
CA HIS A 170 6.04 14.80 10.79
C HIS A 170 7.54 14.74 10.52
N ALA A 171 8.26 15.83 10.81
CA ALA A 171 9.72 15.80 10.79
C ALA A 171 10.22 14.95 11.97
N PRO A 172 11.24 14.10 11.78
CA PRO A 172 11.76 13.28 12.88
C PRO A 172 12.27 14.12 14.05
N ASP A 173 11.90 13.72 15.27
CA ASP A 173 12.39 14.28 16.52
C ASP A 173 12.66 13.18 17.56
N ALA A 174 12.79 13.52 18.85
CA ALA A 174 13.07 12.57 19.92
C ALA A 174 11.89 11.63 20.23
N THR A 175 10.68 11.98 19.78
CA THR A 175 9.43 11.27 20.09
C THR A 175 8.70 10.74 18.87
N PHE A 176 9.19 11.08 17.66
CA PHE A 176 8.56 10.70 16.40
C PHE A 176 9.62 10.50 15.31
N ASN A 177 9.69 9.30 14.74
CA ASN A 177 10.63 9.02 13.64
C ASN A 177 10.01 8.28 12.46
N ASP A 178 8.70 8.06 12.47
CA ASP A 178 7.99 7.49 11.33
C ASP A 178 8.22 8.30 10.06
N ARG A 179 8.57 7.60 8.99
CA ARG A 179 8.56 8.16 7.64
C ARG A 179 7.45 7.49 6.85
N LEU A 180 6.73 8.24 6.06
CA LEU A 180 5.65 7.68 5.26
C LEU A 180 5.67 8.15 3.82
N VAL A 181 5.05 7.35 2.96
CA VAL A 181 4.65 7.75 1.61
C VAL A 181 3.20 7.38 1.40
N ALA A 182 2.43 8.32 0.89
CA ALA A 182 1.03 8.12 0.54
C ALA A 182 0.86 7.82 -0.95
N ILE A 183 -0.20 7.07 -1.26
CA ILE A 183 -0.66 6.79 -2.61
C ILE A 183 -2.07 7.34 -2.72
N THR A 184 -2.29 8.26 -3.65
CA THR A 184 -3.61 8.81 -3.96
C THR A 184 -4.28 8.01 -5.08
N VAL A 185 -5.59 8.20 -5.26
CA VAL A 185 -6.31 7.65 -6.44
C VAL A 185 -5.63 8.12 -7.72
N ALA A 186 -5.29 9.41 -7.81
CA ALA A 186 -4.66 9.97 -9.01
C ALA A 186 -3.29 9.32 -9.31
N ASP A 187 -2.46 9.07 -8.29
CA ASP A 187 -1.17 8.37 -8.46
C ASP A 187 -1.36 6.98 -9.11
N MET A 188 -2.42 6.29 -8.73
CA MET A 188 -2.70 4.92 -9.15
C MET A 188 -3.40 4.89 -10.52
N MET A 189 -4.45 5.69 -10.70
CA MET A 189 -5.29 5.64 -11.90
C MET A 189 -4.54 6.05 -13.16
N ALA A 190 -3.56 6.94 -13.07
CA ALA A 190 -2.72 7.30 -14.22
C ALA A 190 -2.06 6.07 -14.92
N PHE A 191 -1.75 5.02 -14.15
CA PHE A 191 -1.18 3.77 -14.67
C PHE A 191 -2.26 2.75 -15.03
N VAL A 192 -3.29 2.63 -14.21
CA VAL A 192 -4.43 1.72 -14.43
C VAL A 192 -5.15 2.04 -15.73
N GLU A 193 -5.52 3.29 -15.95
CA GLU A 193 -6.24 3.74 -17.13
C GLU A 193 -5.42 3.49 -18.40
N LYS A 194 -4.14 3.81 -18.38
CA LYS A 194 -3.26 3.55 -19.52
C LYS A 194 -3.22 2.07 -19.89
N ARG A 195 -3.12 1.18 -18.90
CA ARG A 195 -3.13 -0.27 -19.14
C ARG A 195 -4.49 -0.73 -19.67
N VAL A 196 -5.59 -0.31 -19.04
CA VAL A 196 -6.95 -0.67 -19.46
C VAL A 196 -7.21 -0.19 -20.90
N ALA A 197 -6.85 1.05 -21.24
CA ALA A 197 -6.98 1.58 -22.59
C ALA A 197 -6.17 0.75 -23.61
N THR A 198 -4.96 0.32 -23.25
CA THR A 198 -4.12 -0.56 -24.09
C THR A 198 -4.80 -1.91 -24.33
N GLU A 199 -5.32 -2.54 -23.29
CA GLU A 199 -6.01 -3.84 -23.38
C GLU A 199 -7.29 -3.73 -24.22
N VAL A 200 -8.10 -2.69 -24.00
CA VAL A 200 -9.30 -2.43 -24.79
C VAL A 200 -8.94 -2.26 -26.26
N THR A 201 -7.93 -1.46 -26.59
CA THR A 201 -7.46 -1.26 -27.95
C THR A 201 -7.03 -2.58 -28.59
N LEU A 202 -6.28 -3.41 -27.86
CA LEU A 202 -5.86 -4.72 -28.34
C LEU A 202 -7.05 -5.62 -28.66
N ARG A 203 -8.07 -5.67 -27.78
CA ARG A 203 -9.29 -6.47 -28.00
C ARG A 203 -10.11 -5.98 -29.17
N PHE A 204 -10.26 -4.68 -29.34
CA PHE A 204 -10.92 -4.10 -30.53
C PHE A 204 -10.21 -4.49 -31.81
N ASN A 205 -8.88 -4.38 -31.86
CA ASN A 205 -8.10 -4.75 -33.04
C ASN A 205 -8.21 -6.25 -33.36
N GLN A 206 -8.20 -7.11 -32.36
CA GLN A 206 -8.40 -8.55 -32.51
C GLN A 206 -9.80 -8.86 -33.06
N TYR A 207 -10.83 -8.23 -32.52
CA TYR A 207 -12.20 -8.38 -33.02
C TYR A 207 -12.31 -7.90 -34.46
N PHE A 208 -11.81 -6.71 -34.77
CA PHE A 208 -11.86 -6.12 -36.12
C PHE A 208 -11.13 -7.01 -37.14
N SER A 209 -9.98 -7.56 -36.82
CA SER A 209 -9.25 -8.44 -37.73
C SER A 209 -9.98 -9.76 -38.01
N GLY A 210 -10.82 -10.24 -37.07
CA GLY A 210 -11.65 -11.43 -37.27
C GLY A 210 -13.00 -11.17 -37.95
N ALA A 211 -13.64 -10.07 -37.59
CA ALA A 211 -15.02 -9.76 -38.06
C ALA A 211 -15.08 -8.73 -39.20
N SER A 212 -13.98 -8.05 -39.50
CA SER A 212 -13.89 -6.96 -40.51
C SER A 212 -14.87 -5.79 -40.25
N MET A 213 -15.40 -5.70 -39.03
CA MET A 213 -16.29 -4.63 -38.59
C MET A 213 -16.10 -4.38 -37.09
N LEU A 214 -16.40 -3.17 -36.63
CA LEU A 214 -16.41 -2.85 -35.22
C LEU A 214 -17.64 -3.46 -34.52
N PRO A 215 -17.53 -3.86 -33.23
CA PRO A 215 -18.68 -4.30 -32.47
C PRO A 215 -19.71 -3.17 -32.34
N ASN A 216 -20.98 -3.51 -32.43
CA ASN A 216 -22.05 -2.55 -32.14
C ASN A 216 -21.95 -2.14 -30.65
N PRO A 217 -22.09 -0.83 -30.37
CA PRO A 217 -22.15 -0.43 -28.96
C PRO A 217 -23.37 -1.09 -28.30
N ALA A 218 -23.16 -1.62 -27.08
CA ALA A 218 -24.26 -2.12 -26.28
C ALA A 218 -25.23 -0.97 -25.95
N ALA A 219 -26.53 -1.28 -25.93
CA ALA A 219 -27.51 -0.31 -25.46
C ALA A 219 -27.17 0.03 -23.98
N VAL A 220 -27.07 1.32 -23.70
CA VAL A 220 -26.90 1.78 -22.31
C VAL A 220 -28.26 1.65 -21.64
N SER A 221 -28.37 0.75 -20.68
CA SER A 221 -29.56 0.54 -19.84
C SER A 221 -29.52 1.45 -18.62
#